data_2bb2ae950ba80e95e1e389a47c8ca64e
#
_entry.id   2bb2ae950ba80e95e1e389a47c8ca64e
#
_cell.length_a   1.000
_cell.length_b   1.000
_cell.length_c   1.000
_cell.angle_alpha   90.00
_cell.angle_beta   90.00
_cell.angle_gamma   90.00
#
_symmetry.space_group_name_H-M   'P 1'
#
loop_
_entity.id
_entity.type
_entity.pdbx_description
1 polymer ?
#
loop_
_entity_poly.entity_id
_entity_poly.type
_entity_poly.pdbx_seq_one_letter_code
_entity_poly.pdbx_strand_id
1 'polypeptide(L)'
;MAEASKEPAADTKGIYNSFDAFLKQAIREYYDRGWTTRKGNFIALLIASGTTSMALAKDSVVDGSGTKKVAIGAGLAIALRIGLRYALGGPLGLVLSVAAGASMIAYFVRNQKDIVKKVGVYKATIADSQKRYEEVQAGWRDGKYQITNRNLMIDGLMKQFIGHVDEA
;
A
#
# COMPACT_ATOMS: atom_id res chain seq x y z
N MET A 1 12.33 13.82 -40.95
CA MET A 1 11.13 13.39 -40.17
C MET A 1 11.61 12.98 -38.78
N ALA A 2 11.41 13.85 -37.80
CA ALA A 2 11.81 13.57 -36.43
C ALA A 2 10.65 12.83 -35.74
N GLU A 3 10.88 11.58 -35.37
CA GLU A 3 10.01 10.84 -34.48
C GLU A 3 10.02 11.54 -33.10
N ALA A 4 8.91 12.13 -32.75
CA ALA A 4 8.68 12.69 -31.44
C ALA A 4 8.74 11.55 -30.41
N SER A 5 9.85 11.48 -29.68
CA SER A 5 9.98 10.65 -28.49
C SER A 5 8.87 11.03 -27.51
N LYS A 6 7.88 10.18 -27.42
CA LYS A 6 6.80 10.30 -26.46
C LYS A 6 7.42 10.16 -25.07
N GLU A 7 7.61 11.29 -24.40
CA GLU A 7 8.10 11.36 -23.04
C GLU A 7 7.16 10.54 -22.14
N PRO A 8 7.63 9.53 -21.40
CA PRO A 8 6.77 8.79 -20.50
C PRO A 8 6.30 9.73 -19.39
N ALA A 9 5.01 9.65 -19.11
CA ALA A 9 4.33 10.47 -18.11
C ALA A 9 5.14 10.58 -16.80
N ALA A 10 5.26 11.79 -16.29
CA ALA A 10 6.18 12.19 -15.21
C ALA A 10 6.05 11.45 -13.87
N ASP A 11 5.06 10.59 -13.71
CA ASP A 11 4.74 9.91 -12.43
C ASP A 11 5.34 8.50 -12.29
N THR A 12 5.79 7.89 -13.37
CA THR A 12 6.40 6.55 -13.34
C THR A 12 7.85 6.55 -12.85
N LYS A 13 8.51 7.69 -12.81
CA LYS A 13 9.93 7.79 -12.41
C LYS A 13 10.15 7.51 -10.91
N GLY A 14 9.13 7.74 -10.05
CA GLY A 14 9.24 7.56 -8.60
C GLY A 14 9.39 6.10 -8.18
N ILE A 15 8.74 5.16 -8.87
CA ILE A 15 8.74 3.72 -8.50
C ILE A 15 10.12 3.07 -8.62
N TYR A 16 10.98 3.61 -9.46
CA TYR A 16 12.36 3.11 -9.66
C TYR A 16 13.36 3.69 -8.67
N ASN A 17 12.96 4.70 -7.89
CA ASN A 17 13.87 5.42 -7.01
C ASN A 17 13.72 5.03 -5.53
N SER A 18 12.52 4.63 -5.12
CA SER A 18 12.27 4.21 -3.74
C SER A 18 11.16 3.17 -3.63
N PHE A 19 11.30 2.27 -2.66
CA PHE A 19 10.27 1.28 -2.36
C PHE A 19 8.98 1.93 -1.85
N ASP A 20 9.07 3.07 -1.16
CA ASP A 20 7.91 3.84 -0.72
C ASP A 20 7.06 4.31 -1.92
N ALA A 21 7.68 4.86 -2.95
CA ALA A 21 6.98 5.24 -4.17
C ALA A 21 6.41 4.02 -4.92
N PHE A 22 7.14 2.90 -4.94
CA PHE A 22 6.67 1.63 -5.48
C PHE A 22 5.38 1.17 -4.76
N LEU A 23 5.39 1.14 -3.44
CA LEU A 23 4.24 0.69 -2.64
C LEU A 23 3.03 1.62 -2.82
N LYS A 24 3.25 2.94 -2.82
CA LYS A 24 2.19 3.92 -3.11
C LYS A 24 1.55 3.70 -4.47
N GLN A 25 2.36 3.47 -5.48
CA GLN A 25 1.86 3.21 -6.83
C GLN A 25 1.09 1.90 -6.91
N ALA A 26 1.56 0.84 -6.25
CA ALA A 26 0.85 -0.44 -6.17
C ALA A 26 -0.54 -0.30 -5.54
N ILE A 27 -0.65 0.45 -4.43
CA ILE A 27 -1.92 0.71 -3.76
C ILE A 27 -2.85 1.53 -4.66
N ARG A 28 -2.31 2.54 -5.36
CA ARG A 28 -3.08 3.38 -6.28
C ARG A 28 -3.61 2.57 -7.47
N GLU A 29 -2.76 1.74 -8.06
CA GLU A 29 -3.16 0.85 -9.15
C GLU A 29 -4.21 -0.16 -8.71
N TYR A 30 -4.10 -0.70 -7.49
CA TYR A 30 -5.11 -1.58 -6.93
C TYR A 30 -6.46 -0.86 -6.70
N TYR A 31 -6.41 0.39 -6.25
CA TYR A 31 -7.59 1.24 -6.11
C TYR A 31 -8.29 1.48 -7.45
N ASP A 32 -7.53 1.82 -8.49
CA ASP A 32 -8.04 2.14 -9.83
C ASP A 32 -8.67 0.91 -10.53
N ARG A 33 -8.23 -0.31 -10.17
CA ARG A 33 -8.83 -1.57 -10.65
C ARG A 33 -10.21 -1.88 -10.06
N GLY A 34 -10.74 -1.05 -9.19
CA GLY A 34 -12.08 -1.20 -8.60
C GLY A 34 -12.06 -1.82 -7.20
N TRP A 35 -11.49 -1.12 -6.24
CA TRP A 35 -11.45 -1.52 -4.83
C TRP A 35 -12.81 -1.86 -4.22
N THR A 36 -13.91 -1.31 -4.76
CA THR A 36 -15.27 -1.51 -4.26
C THR A 36 -15.74 -2.95 -4.33
N THR A 37 -15.24 -3.72 -5.30
CA THR A 37 -15.53 -5.16 -5.44
C THR A 37 -14.64 -6.01 -4.53
N ARG A 38 -13.52 -5.45 -4.05
CA ARG A 38 -12.50 -6.14 -3.24
C ARG A 38 -12.17 -5.38 -1.97
N LYS A 39 -13.22 -4.89 -1.30
CA LYS A 39 -13.10 -4.02 -0.11
C LYS A 39 -12.20 -4.59 0.98
N GLY A 40 -12.32 -5.88 1.27
CA GLY A 40 -11.53 -6.55 2.30
C GLY A 40 -10.04 -6.53 1.99
N ASN A 41 -9.66 -6.83 0.76
CA ASN A 41 -8.28 -6.82 0.31
C ASN A 41 -7.71 -5.40 0.35
N PHE A 42 -8.45 -4.42 -0.15
CA PHE A 42 -8.00 -3.04 -0.15
C PHE A 42 -7.80 -2.48 1.27
N ILE A 43 -8.74 -2.73 2.19
CA ILE A 43 -8.62 -2.32 3.59
C ILE A 43 -7.41 -3.00 4.24
N ALA A 44 -7.23 -4.31 4.03
CA ALA A 44 -6.10 -5.05 4.56
C ALA A 44 -4.76 -4.52 4.02
N LEU A 45 -4.71 -4.19 2.73
CA LEU A 45 -3.51 -3.62 2.09
C LEU A 45 -3.17 -2.24 2.67
N LEU A 46 -4.16 -1.37 2.86
CA LEU A 46 -3.96 -0.06 3.49
C LEU A 46 -3.44 -0.18 4.92
N ILE A 47 -3.99 -1.11 5.69
CA ILE A 47 -3.54 -1.35 7.07
C ILE A 47 -2.11 -1.93 7.07
N ALA A 48 -1.83 -2.89 6.19
CA ALA A 48 -0.52 -3.52 6.10
C ALA A 48 0.58 -2.52 5.68
N SER A 49 0.28 -1.63 4.73
CA SER A 49 1.21 -0.61 4.23
C SER A 49 1.42 0.54 5.22
N GLY A 50 0.41 0.85 6.04
CA GLY A 50 0.47 1.93 7.04
C GLY A 50 1.26 1.59 8.30
N THR A 51 1.80 0.37 8.42
CA THR A 51 2.39 -0.12 9.68
C THR A 51 3.70 0.53 10.07
N THR A 52 4.41 1.20 9.18
CA THR A 52 5.54 2.06 9.59
C THR A 52 5.05 3.27 10.41
N SER A 53 3.83 3.74 10.13
CA SER A 53 3.19 4.82 10.89
C SER A 53 2.36 4.29 12.07
N MET A 54 1.96 3.00 12.05
CA MET A 54 1.19 2.35 13.12
C MET A 54 2.04 1.90 14.31
N ALA A 55 3.35 1.81 14.18
CA ALA A 55 4.23 1.65 15.33
C ALA A 55 4.00 2.80 16.34
N LEU A 56 3.73 4.00 15.85
CA LEU A 56 3.40 5.16 16.69
C LEU A 56 1.97 5.11 17.30
N ALA A 57 1.03 4.39 16.64
CA ALA A 57 -0.32 4.22 17.16
C ALA A 57 -0.42 3.05 18.15
N LYS A 58 0.49 2.09 18.10
CA LYS A 58 0.51 0.92 18.97
C LYS A 58 0.87 1.28 20.42
N ASP A 59 1.74 2.26 20.60
CA ASP A 59 2.13 2.75 21.93
C ASP A 59 1.01 3.55 22.61
N SER A 60 0.04 4.06 21.84
CA SER A 60 -1.12 4.81 22.38
C SER A 60 -2.31 3.92 22.77
N VAL A 61 -2.30 2.61 22.43
CA VAL A 61 -3.45 1.70 22.58
C VAL A 61 -3.22 0.63 23.67
N VAL A 62 -2.04 0.56 24.26
CA VAL A 62 -1.64 -0.56 25.16
C VAL A 62 -2.04 -0.33 26.63
N ASP A 63 -2.55 0.84 27.02
CA ASP A 63 -2.99 1.03 28.41
C ASP A 63 -4.47 0.72 28.61
N GLY A 64 -4.63 -0.31 29.38
CA GLY A 64 -5.74 -1.18 29.63
C GLY A 64 -7.04 -0.60 30.15
N SER A 65 -7.98 -1.47 30.11
CA SER A 65 -9.29 -1.55 30.78
C SER A 65 -10.50 -0.91 30.08
N GLY A 66 -11.40 -1.78 29.67
CA GLY A 66 -12.84 -1.47 29.50
C GLY A 66 -13.30 -0.85 28.19
N THR A 67 -12.46 -0.21 27.42
CA THR A 67 -12.79 0.53 26.19
C THR A 67 -12.30 -0.13 24.89
N LYS A 68 -11.95 -1.40 24.93
CA LYS A 68 -11.31 -2.12 23.81
C LYS A 68 -12.05 -2.04 22.48
N LYS A 69 -13.37 -2.02 22.46
CA LYS A 69 -14.14 -1.95 21.19
C LYS A 69 -14.16 -0.56 20.57
N VAL A 70 -14.20 0.48 21.37
CA VAL A 70 -14.21 1.88 20.91
C VAL A 70 -12.78 2.29 20.48
N ALA A 71 -11.77 1.87 21.24
CA ALA A 71 -10.36 2.14 20.91
C ALA A 71 -9.91 1.47 19.62
N ILE A 72 -10.36 0.23 19.35
CA ILE A 72 -10.09 -0.48 18.10
C ILE A 72 -10.71 0.28 16.90
N GLY A 73 -11.94 0.75 17.02
CA GLY A 73 -12.62 1.52 15.96
C GLY A 73 -11.95 2.85 15.67
N ALA A 74 -11.54 3.58 16.72
CA ALA A 74 -10.85 4.87 16.58
C ALA A 74 -9.44 4.70 16.00
N GLY A 75 -8.66 3.75 16.49
CA GLY A 75 -7.32 3.46 15.97
C GLY A 75 -7.36 3.01 14.51
N LEU A 76 -8.34 2.20 14.12
CA LEU A 76 -8.55 1.79 12.74
C LEU A 76 -8.96 2.97 11.84
N ALA A 77 -9.85 3.84 12.30
CA ALA A 77 -10.25 5.03 11.55
C ALA A 77 -9.05 5.92 11.25
N ILE A 78 -8.16 6.09 12.24
CA ILE A 78 -6.91 6.84 12.08
C ILE A 78 -5.98 6.12 11.09
N ALA A 79 -5.79 4.82 11.23
CA ALA A 79 -4.94 4.03 10.33
C ALA A 79 -5.43 4.06 8.87
N LEU A 80 -6.74 3.92 8.65
CA LEU A 80 -7.32 4.03 7.32
C LEU A 80 -7.19 5.43 6.73
N ARG A 81 -7.39 6.48 7.54
CA ARG A 81 -7.19 7.88 7.09
C ARG A 81 -5.74 8.14 6.72
N ILE A 82 -4.80 7.67 7.55
CA ILE A 82 -3.37 7.81 7.28
C ILE A 82 -3.01 7.01 6.02
N GLY A 83 -3.47 5.77 5.90
CA GLY A 83 -3.22 4.92 4.75
C GLY A 83 -3.76 5.51 3.44
N LEU A 84 -5.01 6.01 3.44
CA LEU A 84 -5.61 6.68 2.28
C LEU A 84 -4.87 7.97 1.91
N ARG A 85 -4.52 8.78 2.91
CA ARG A 85 -3.77 10.02 2.68
C ARG A 85 -2.36 9.72 2.16
N TYR A 86 -1.72 8.68 2.69
CA TYR A 86 -0.41 8.24 2.25
C TYR A 86 -0.44 7.72 0.81
N ALA A 87 -1.40 6.87 0.48
CA ALA A 87 -1.45 6.19 -0.81
C ALA A 87 -1.95 7.08 -1.95
N LEU A 88 -2.98 7.87 -1.69
CA LEU A 88 -3.65 8.65 -2.73
C LEU A 88 -3.16 10.09 -2.83
N GLY A 89 -2.55 10.64 -1.75
CA GLY A 89 -2.00 12.00 -1.72
C GLY A 89 -3.01 13.10 -2.06
N GLY A 90 -2.66 14.36 -1.79
CA GLY A 90 -3.43 15.51 -2.26
C GLY A 90 -4.89 15.62 -1.81
N PRO A 91 -5.72 16.44 -2.50
CA PRO A 91 -7.12 16.67 -2.17
C PRO A 91 -7.99 15.42 -2.27
N LEU A 92 -7.66 14.50 -3.18
CA LEU A 92 -8.41 13.27 -3.40
C LEU A 92 -8.31 12.33 -2.20
N GLY A 93 -7.12 12.19 -1.62
CA GLY A 93 -6.89 11.39 -0.41
C GLY A 93 -7.67 11.94 0.80
N LEU A 94 -7.88 13.25 0.83
CA LEU A 94 -8.61 13.94 1.90
C LEU A 94 -10.13 13.72 1.76
N VAL A 95 -10.68 13.89 0.56
CA VAL A 95 -12.11 13.68 0.28
C VAL A 95 -12.49 12.21 0.49
N LEU A 96 -11.69 11.28 -0.02
CA LEU A 96 -11.95 9.84 0.15
C LEU A 96 -11.79 9.38 1.59
N SER A 97 -10.88 9.99 2.37
CA SER A 97 -10.72 9.66 3.80
C SER A 97 -11.96 10.02 4.63
N VAL A 98 -12.74 11.01 4.20
CA VAL A 98 -13.98 11.41 4.87
C VAL A 98 -15.18 10.60 4.36
N ALA A 99 -15.36 10.50 3.05
CA ALA A 99 -16.54 9.88 2.45
C ALA A 99 -16.52 8.34 2.50
N ALA A 100 -15.36 7.73 2.22
CA ALA A 100 -15.20 6.27 2.23
C ALA A 100 -14.93 5.70 3.63
N GLY A 101 -14.44 6.53 4.55
CA GLY A 101 -14.00 6.09 5.88
C GLY A 101 -15.09 5.38 6.67
N ALA A 102 -16.31 5.91 6.71
CA ALA A 102 -17.42 5.32 7.47
C ALA A 102 -17.82 3.94 6.89
N SER A 103 -17.91 3.81 5.58
CA SER A 103 -18.26 2.55 4.92
C SER A 103 -17.15 1.49 5.06
N MET A 104 -15.90 1.90 5.03
CA MET A 104 -14.74 1.01 5.25
C MET A 104 -14.69 0.52 6.69
N ILE A 105 -14.95 1.41 7.67
CA ILE A 105 -14.99 1.06 9.08
C ILE A 105 -16.12 0.05 9.35
N ALA A 106 -17.32 0.31 8.83
CA ALA A 106 -18.45 -0.61 8.98
C ALA A 106 -18.16 -1.98 8.35
N TYR A 107 -17.54 -2.00 7.17
CA TYR A 107 -17.12 -3.24 6.51
C TYR A 107 -16.05 -3.99 7.32
N PHE A 108 -15.06 -3.29 7.85
CA PHE A 108 -14.02 -3.89 8.70
C PHE A 108 -14.61 -4.53 9.94
N VAL A 109 -15.48 -3.82 10.65
CA VAL A 109 -16.09 -4.36 11.90
C VAL A 109 -16.83 -5.67 11.62
N ARG A 110 -17.51 -5.77 10.48
CA ARG A 110 -18.24 -7.00 10.09
C ARG A 110 -17.32 -8.13 9.67
N ASN A 111 -16.16 -7.82 9.08
CA ASN A 111 -15.24 -8.80 8.49
C ASN A 111 -13.87 -8.80 9.17
N GLN A 112 -13.80 -8.39 10.44
CA GLN A 112 -12.56 -8.16 11.17
C GLN A 112 -11.59 -9.35 11.12
N LYS A 113 -12.09 -10.57 11.34
CA LYS A 113 -11.25 -11.78 11.39
C LYS A 113 -10.52 -12.01 10.07
N ASP A 114 -11.24 -11.91 8.96
CA ASP A 114 -10.68 -12.13 7.62
C ASP A 114 -9.69 -11.04 7.25
N ILE A 115 -10.05 -9.78 7.54
CA ILE A 115 -9.18 -8.63 7.23
C ILE A 115 -7.90 -8.70 8.04
N VAL A 116 -7.95 -9.01 9.34
CA VAL A 116 -6.75 -9.15 10.19
C VAL A 116 -5.84 -10.27 9.69
N LYS A 117 -6.41 -11.40 9.26
CA LYS A 117 -5.65 -12.49 8.64
C LYS A 117 -4.93 -12.00 7.37
N LYS A 118 -5.65 -11.31 6.48
CA LYS A 118 -5.09 -10.74 5.24
C LYS A 118 -4.01 -9.69 5.52
N VAL A 119 -4.16 -8.87 6.55
CA VAL A 119 -3.12 -7.92 6.98
C VAL A 119 -1.81 -8.63 7.30
N GLY A 120 -1.87 -9.77 8.00
CA GLY A 120 -0.68 -10.59 8.26
C GLY A 120 0.01 -11.07 6.99
N VAL A 121 -0.78 -11.59 6.03
CA VAL A 121 -0.27 -12.04 4.72
C VAL A 121 0.35 -10.87 3.95
N TYR A 122 -0.34 -9.74 3.88
CA TYR A 122 0.15 -8.59 3.11
C TYR A 122 1.39 -7.93 3.72
N LYS A 123 1.54 -7.93 5.06
CA LYS A 123 2.78 -7.52 5.70
C LYS A 123 3.97 -8.37 5.25
N ALA A 124 3.78 -9.68 5.21
CA ALA A 124 4.82 -10.59 4.72
C ALA A 124 5.12 -10.35 3.23
N THR A 125 4.09 -10.15 2.40
CA THR A 125 4.23 -9.83 0.97
C THR A 125 4.95 -8.50 0.75
N ILE A 126 4.64 -7.46 1.54
CA ILE A 126 5.32 -6.17 1.48
C ILE A 126 6.79 -6.32 1.85
N ALA A 127 7.10 -7.04 2.94
CA ALA A 127 8.48 -7.26 3.38
C ALA A 127 9.31 -8.06 2.34
N ASP A 128 8.74 -9.11 1.74
CA ASP A 128 9.39 -9.87 0.68
C ASP A 128 9.61 -9.00 -0.57
N SER A 129 8.62 -8.23 -0.97
CA SER A 129 8.72 -7.32 -2.11
C SER A 129 9.76 -6.22 -1.87
N GLN A 130 9.84 -5.69 -0.65
CA GLN A 130 10.87 -4.72 -0.28
C GLN A 130 12.27 -5.32 -0.40
N LYS A 131 12.48 -6.52 0.13
CA LYS A 131 13.76 -7.22 0.02
C LYS A 131 14.18 -7.40 -1.44
N ARG A 132 13.28 -7.90 -2.29
CA ARG A 132 13.54 -8.09 -3.72
C ARG A 132 13.81 -6.76 -4.44
N TYR A 133 13.08 -5.72 -4.10
CA TYR A 133 13.31 -4.38 -4.63
C TYR A 133 14.72 -3.87 -4.28
N GLU A 134 15.14 -4.04 -3.03
CA GLU A 134 16.47 -3.65 -2.56
C GLU A 134 17.58 -4.47 -3.23
N GLU A 135 17.36 -5.77 -3.46
CA GLU A 135 18.28 -6.64 -4.22
C GLU A 135 18.46 -6.17 -5.67
N VAL A 136 17.36 -5.79 -6.33
CA VAL A 136 17.41 -5.23 -7.70
C VAL A 136 18.17 -3.90 -7.71
N GLN A 137 17.91 -3.03 -6.74
CA GLN A 137 18.60 -1.74 -6.62
C GLN A 137 20.10 -1.92 -6.32
N ALA A 138 20.45 -2.86 -5.45
CA ALA A 138 21.83 -3.18 -5.14
C ALA A 138 22.56 -3.71 -6.38
N GLY A 139 21.97 -4.67 -7.10
CA GLY A 139 22.54 -5.21 -8.32
C GLY A 139 22.77 -4.16 -9.40
N TRP A 140 21.88 -3.18 -9.54
CA TRP A 140 22.07 -2.05 -10.43
C TRP A 140 23.21 -1.14 -9.98
N ARG A 141 23.29 -0.80 -8.71
CA ARG A 141 24.40 0.02 -8.16
C ARG A 141 25.75 -0.67 -8.30
N ASP A 142 25.78 -2.00 -8.17
CA ASP A 142 26.97 -2.82 -8.35
C ASP A 142 27.34 -3.06 -9.82
N GLY A 143 26.60 -2.48 -10.78
CA GLY A 143 26.85 -2.61 -12.21
C GLY A 143 26.45 -3.97 -12.82
N LYS A 144 25.70 -4.81 -12.09
CA LYS A 144 25.24 -6.12 -12.58
C LYS A 144 24.15 -5.99 -13.65
N TYR A 145 23.38 -4.90 -13.62
CA TYR A 145 22.27 -4.65 -14.54
C TYR A 145 22.37 -3.24 -15.12
N GLN A 146 21.93 -3.13 -16.37
CA GLN A 146 21.65 -1.83 -16.97
C GLN A 146 20.35 -1.25 -16.40
N ILE A 147 20.18 0.08 -16.49
CA ILE A 147 19.01 0.79 -15.98
C ILE A 147 17.69 0.25 -16.55
N THR A 148 17.69 -0.13 -17.83
CA THR A 148 16.52 -0.72 -18.51
C THR A 148 16.12 -2.05 -17.86
N ASN A 149 17.10 -2.92 -17.58
CA ASN A 149 16.85 -4.21 -16.95
C ASN A 149 16.34 -4.04 -15.51
N ARG A 150 16.92 -3.11 -14.75
CA ARG A 150 16.43 -2.75 -13.42
C ARG A 150 14.95 -2.35 -13.47
N ASN A 151 14.60 -1.47 -14.39
CA ASN A 151 13.22 -0.98 -14.50
C ASN A 151 12.25 -2.11 -14.86
N LEU A 152 12.61 -2.99 -15.82
CA LEU A 152 11.81 -4.17 -16.15
C LEU A 152 11.63 -5.12 -14.97
N MET A 153 12.66 -5.31 -14.15
CA MET A 153 12.57 -6.15 -12.94
C MET A 153 11.62 -5.53 -11.90
N ILE A 154 11.67 -4.22 -11.72
CA ILE A 154 10.77 -3.50 -10.80
C ILE A 154 9.33 -3.55 -11.31
N ASP A 155 9.10 -3.38 -12.61
CA ASP A 155 7.77 -3.53 -13.23
C ASP A 155 7.22 -4.95 -13.07
N GLY A 156 8.07 -5.96 -13.22
CA GLY A 156 7.74 -7.35 -12.96
C GLY A 156 7.35 -7.59 -11.49
N LEU A 157 8.12 -7.00 -10.56
CA LEU A 157 7.84 -7.08 -9.13
C LEU A 157 6.50 -6.41 -8.77
N MET A 158 6.16 -5.28 -9.41
CA MET A 158 4.87 -4.61 -9.24
C MET A 158 3.71 -5.54 -9.64
N LYS A 159 3.80 -6.17 -10.81
CA LYS A 159 2.77 -7.11 -11.29
C LYS A 159 2.61 -8.31 -10.35
N GLN A 160 3.72 -8.88 -9.87
CA GLN A 160 3.70 -9.96 -8.89
C GLN A 160 3.04 -9.53 -7.58
N PHE A 161 3.41 -8.36 -7.05
CA PHE A 161 2.84 -7.83 -5.82
C PHE A 161 1.31 -7.70 -5.91
N ILE A 162 0.83 -7.09 -6.98
CA ILE A 162 -0.62 -6.91 -7.19
C ILE A 162 -1.32 -8.25 -7.36
N GLY A 163 -0.71 -9.22 -8.08
CA GLY A 163 -1.24 -10.58 -8.21
C GLY A 163 -1.40 -11.27 -6.86
N HIS A 164 -0.40 -11.20 -5.99
CA HIS A 164 -0.47 -11.79 -4.65
C HIS A 164 -1.56 -11.15 -3.77
N VAL A 165 -1.79 -9.83 -3.92
CA VAL A 165 -2.88 -9.15 -3.19
C VAL A 165 -4.25 -9.60 -3.71
N ASP A 166 -4.38 -9.94 -4.97
CA ASP A 166 -5.62 -10.42 -5.57
C ASP A 166 -5.97 -11.85 -5.15
N GLU A 167 -4.97 -12.71 -4.98
CA GLU A 167 -5.13 -14.14 -4.68
C GLU A 167 -5.38 -14.44 -3.19
N ALA A 168 -5.00 -13.54 -2.30
CA ALA A 168 -5.12 -13.71 -0.85
C ALA A 168 -6.48 -13.26 -0.31
#